data_c3443ce5b96f77380787becbf9a1c15b
#
_entry.id   c3443ce5b96f77380787becbf9a1c15b
#
_cell.length_a   1.000
_cell.length_b   1.000
_cell.length_c   1.000
_cell.angle_alpha   90.00
_cell.angle_beta   90.00
_cell.angle_gamma   90.00
#
_symmetry.space_group_name_H-M   'P 1'
#
loop_
_entity.id
_entity.type
_entity.pdbx_description
1 polymer ?
#
loop_
_entity_poly.entity_id
_entity_poly.type
_entity_poly.pdbx_seq_one_letter_code
_entity_poly.pdbx_strand_id
1 'polypeptide(L)'
;AVEALGIVLDRPAIWKLCSGDAVASVHIARVALADPRNADCPVLAPYRLGGARSDAPYVNFGWDICGQGGPAFVPMTFMDFAKAVAIIHDYGGVAVLAHPGANMKQNRPLTEELIATGLDGIEAYCSYHDEGTSAFYRRIADDYGLMATLGSDYHGRAKPHIRLGTYGHPEPQALWDRLCQKIKQQHGEVYVS
;
A
#
# COMPACT_ATOMS: atom_id res chain seq x y z
N ALA A 1 11.83 8.21 -17.79
CA ALA A 1 10.93 9.19 -17.16
C ALA A 1 11.71 10.03 -16.13
N VAL A 2 12.24 9.48 -15.03
CA VAL A 2 12.91 10.27 -13.96
C VAL A 2 14.10 11.09 -14.48
N GLU A 3 14.94 10.53 -15.35
CA GLU A 3 16.09 11.25 -15.96
C GLU A 3 15.65 12.43 -16.83
N ALA A 4 14.46 12.38 -17.41
CA ALA A 4 13.91 13.50 -18.17
C ALA A 4 13.60 14.74 -17.31
N LEU A 5 13.57 14.58 -15.99
CA LEU A 5 13.41 15.67 -15.03
C LEU A 5 14.75 16.32 -14.62
N GLY A 6 15.84 15.96 -15.28
CA GLY A 6 17.19 16.43 -14.95
C GLY A 6 17.86 15.72 -13.77
N ILE A 7 17.30 14.60 -13.32
CA ILE A 7 17.87 13.79 -12.24
C ILE A 7 18.90 12.82 -12.83
N VAL A 8 20.11 12.84 -12.32
CA VAL A 8 21.17 11.89 -12.69
C VAL A 8 20.98 10.60 -11.91
N LEU A 9 20.97 9.45 -12.59
CA LEU A 9 20.78 8.14 -11.98
C LEU A 9 22.04 7.26 -12.14
N ASP A 10 22.51 6.70 -11.04
CA ASP A 10 23.43 5.56 -11.03
C ASP A 10 22.61 4.28 -11.06
N ARG A 11 22.30 3.80 -12.29
CA ARG A 11 21.50 2.59 -12.49
C ARG A 11 22.10 1.34 -11.85
N PRO A 12 23.43 1.07 -11.93
CA PRO A 12 24.05 -0.01 -11.20
C PRO A 12 23.85 0.06 -9.69
N ALA A 13 23.93 1.25 -9.09
CA ALA A 13 23.67 1.44 -7.66
C ALA A 13 22.20 1.17 -7.30
N ILE A 14 21.27 1.54 -8.16
CA ILE A 14 19.84 1.22 -7.98
C ILE A 14 19.63 -0.29 -7.95
N TRP A 15 20.16 -1.00 -8.93
CA TRP A 15 20.02 -2.47 -9.02
C TRP A 15 20.60 -3.21 -7.80
N LYS A 16 21.67 -2.70 -7.20
CA LYS A 16 22.24 -3.26 -5.96
C LYS A 16 21.31 -3.16 -4.74
N LEU A 17 20.32 -2.28 -4.78
CA LEU A 17 19.33 -2.14 -3.71
C LEU A 17 18.10 -3.04 -3.90
N CYS A 18 17.93 -3.59 -5.11
CA CYS A 18 16.78 -4.41 -5.44
C CYS A 18 16.97 -5.83 -4.90
N SER A 19 15.93 -6.40 -4.34
CA SER A 19 15.82 -7.82 -4.08
C SER A 19 15.00 -8.46 -5.21
N GLY A 20 15.68 -9.12 -6.16
CA GLY A 20 15.07 -9.66 -7.38
C GLY A 20 15.06 -8.65 -8.54
N ASP A 21 14.15 -8.83 -9.51
CA ASP A 21 14.15 -8.13 -10.80
C ASP A 21 13.26 -6.87 -10.83
N ALA A 22 12.84 -6.35 -9.68
CA ALA A 22 11.94 -5.21 -9.59
C ALA A 22 12.61 -3.97 -8.98
N VAL A 23 12.55 -2.86 -9.70
CA VAL A 23 12.98 -1.54 -9.22
C VAL A 23 11.78 -0.80 -8.65
N ALA A 24 11.80 -0.50 -7.35
CA ALA A 24 10.81 0.37 -6.73
C ALA A 24 11.26 1.84 -6.75
N SER A 25 10.31 2.77 -6.73
CA SER A 25 10.58 4.22 -6.69
C SER A 25 11.45 4.63 -5.49
N VAL A 26 11.33 3.94 -4.36
CA VAL A 26 12.17 4.18 -3.18
C VAL A 26 13.66 3.87 -3.43
N HIS A 27 13.99 2.90 -4.27
CA HIS A 27 15.38 2.60 -4.65
C HIS A 27 15.96 3.72 -5.51
N ILE A 28 15.15 4.23 -6.46
CA ILE A 28 15.51 5.37 -7.32
C ILE A 28 15.75 6.62 -6.45
N ALA A 29 14.78 6.95 -5.59
CA ALA A 29 14.87 8.11 -4.70
C ALA A 29 16.12 8.07 -3.81
N ARG A 30 16.40 6.91 -3.23
CA ARG A 30 17.54 6.72 -2.33
C ARG A 30 18.87 6.99 -3.02
N VAL A 31 19.05 6.46 -4.23
CA VAL A 31 20.27 6.66 -5.02
C VAL A 31 20.34 8.11 -5.52
N ALA A 32 19.26 8.66 -6.06
CA ALA A 32 19.22 10.00 -6.59
C ALA A 32 19.53 11.08 -5.53
N LEU A 33 18.97 10.94 -4.32
CA LEU A 33 19.20 11.89 -3.22
C LEU A 33 20.60 11.79 -2.63
N ALA A 34 21.25 10.63 -2.72
CA ALA A 34 22.63 10.42 -2.26
C ALA A 34 23.68 10.82 -3.28
N ASP A 35 23.32 10.96 -4.56
CA ASP A 35 24.27 11.26 -5.63
C ASP A 35 24.66 12.75 -5.58
N PRO A 36 25.97 13.10 -5.42
CA PRO A 36 26.42 14.49 -5.36
C PRO A 36 26.18 15.25 -6.67
N ARG A 37 26.05 14.57 -7.81
CA ARG A 37 25.74 15.19 -9.10
C ARG A 37 24.34 15.82 -9.12
N ASN A 38 23.49 15.43 -8.18
CA ASN A 38 22.14 15.95 -8.00
C ASN A 38 22.05 17.01 -6.91
N ALA A 39 23.17 17.51 -6.35
CA ALA A 39 23.16 18.41 -5.19
C ALA A 39 22.22 19.62 -5.41
N ASP A 40 22.29 20.23 -6.58
CA ASP A 40 21.54 21.42 -6.96
C ASP A 40 20.27 21.11 -7.79
N CYS A 41 19.86 19.84 -7.88
CA CYS A 41 18.67 19.46 -8.64
C CYS A 41 17.39 19.99 -7.97
N PRO A 42 16.65 20.94 -8.59
CA PRO A 42 15.49 21.57 -7.98
C PRO A 42 14.33 20.60 -7.71
N VAL A 43 14.21 19.56 -8.54
CA VAL A 43 13.17 18.51 -8.37
C VAL A 43 13.40 17.72 -7.09
N LEU A 44 14.64 17.58 -6.64
CA LEU A 44 14.99 16.84 -5.41
C LEU A 44 15.01 17.71 -4.16
N ALA A 45 15.01 19.04 -4.30
CA ALA A 45 15.08 19.98 -3.17
C ALA A 45 13.98 19.75 -2.09
N PRO A 46 12.71 19.48 -2.42
CA PRO A 46 11.66 19.22 -1.43
C PRO A 46 11.95 18.01 -0.51
N TYR A 47 12.68 17.01 -1.00
CA TYR A 47 12.95 15.75 -0.29
C TYR A 47 14.24 15.77 0.52
N ARG A 48 15.05 16.83 0.42
CA ARG A 48 16.28 17.01 1.19
C ARG A 48 15.98 17.52 2.59
N LEU A 49 16.95 17.39 3.48
CA LEU A 49 16.84 17.90 4.85
C LEU A 49 16.38 19.38 4.86
N GLY A 50 15.32 19.66 5.61
CA GLY A 50 14.67 20.98 5.67
C GLY A 50 13.67 21.26 4.53
N GLY A 51 13.55 20.42 3.53
CA GLY A 51 12.53 20.53 2.49
C GLY A 51 11.15 20.09 2.96
N ALA A 52 10.11 20.57 2.27
CA ALA A 52 8.71 20.36 2.63
C ALA A 52 8.25 18.88 2.63
N ARG A 53 9.02 17.98 2.03
CA ARG A 53 8.75 16.54 1.90
C ARG A 53 9.85 15.68 2.51
N SER A 54 10.64 16.26 3.43
CA SER A 54 11.80 15.61 4.05
C SER A 54 11.46 14.65 5.20
N ASP A 55 10.21 14.62 5.66
CA ASP A 55 9.72 13.73 6.71
C ASP A 55 9.78 12.24 6.32
N ALA A 56 9.47 11.92 5.06
CA ALA A 56 9.57 10.59 4.48
C ALA A 56 10.07 10.64 3.02
N PRO A 57 11.31 11.11 2.77
CA PRO A 57 11.75 11.61 1.48
C PRO A 57 11.65 10.59 0.35
N TYR A 58 11.95 9.33 0.61
CA TYR A 58 11.92 8.28 -0.42
C TYR A 58 10.49 7.88 -0.79
N VAL A 59 9.62 7.82 0.19
CA VAL A 59 8.19 7.49 -0.01
C VAL A 59 7.49 8.66 -0.70
N ASN A 60 7.72 9.88 -0.22
CA ASN A 60 7.16 11.09 -0.80
C ASN A 60 7.59 11.29 -2.26
N PHE A 61 8.87 11.05 -2.57
CA PHE A 61 9.35 11.04 -3.96
C PHE A 61 8.58 10.02 -4.82
N GLY A 62 8.34 8.83 -4.27
CA GLY A 62 7.57 7.80 -4.95
C GLY A 62 6.16 8.26 -5.32
N TRP A 63 5.46 8.86 -4.39
CA TRP A 63 4.10 9.38 -4.60
C TRP A 63 4.05 10.58 -5.54
N ASP A 64 4.92 11.58 -5.30
CA ASP A 64 4.86 12.87 -5.99
C ASP A 64 5.42 12.79 -7.42
N ILE A 65 6.47 11.99 -7.64
CA ILE A 65 7.22 11.92 -8.91
C ILE A 65 6.82 10.71 -9.74
N CYS A 66 6.71 9.54 -9.13
CA CYS A 66 6.48 8.27 -9.85
C CYS A 66 5.03 7.77 -9.76
N GLY A 67 4.24 8.28 -8.83
CA GLY A 67 2.84 7.91 -8.63
C GLY A 67 1.94 8.40 -9.76
N GLN A 68 0.69 7.93 -9.76
CA GLN A 68 -0.29 8.32 -10.77
C GLN A 68 -0.49 9.84 -10.78
N GLY A 69 -0.34 10.45 -11.96
CA GLY A 69 -0.37 11.90 -12.13
C GLY A 69 0.97 12.62 -11.89
N GLY A 70 1.99 11.92 -11.40
CA GLY A 70 3.34 12.46 -11.23
C GLY A 70 4.10 12.58 -12.56
N PRO A 71 5.12 13.47 -12.63
CA PRO A 71 5.82 13.80 -13.88
C PRO A 71 6.66 12.65 -14.45
N ALA A 72 7.01 11.65 -13.64
CA ALA A 72 7.72 10.45 -14.07
C ALA A 72 6.87 9.18 -13.95
N PHE A 73 5.55 9.32 -13.88
CA PHE A 73 4.64 8.18 -13.88
C PHE A 73 4.81 7.35 -15.15
N VAL A 74 4.96 6.05 -14.99
CA VAL A 74 4.99 5.09 -16.09
C VAL A 74 3.77 4.19 -15.93
N PRO A 75 2.82 4.20 -16.88
CA PRO A 75 1.67 3.32 -16.83
C PRO A 75 2.12 1.86 -16.84
N MET A 76 1.56 1.08 -15.93
CA MET A 76 1.76 -0.36 -15.86
C MET A 76 0.41 -1.06 -16.07
N THR A 77 0.43 -2.18 -16.76
CA THR A 77 -0.73 -3.04 -16.88
C THR A 77 -0.70 -4.04 -15.73
N PHE A 78 -1.69 -3.96 -14.88
CA PHE A 78 -1.89 -4.91 -13.80
C PHE A 78 -2.90 -5.98 -14.21
N MET A 79 -2.93 -7.06 -13.46
CA MET A 79 -4.00 -8.06 -13.55
C MET A 79 -5.33 -7.40 -13.25
N ASP A 80 -6.37 -7.81 -13.97
CA ASP A 80 -7.75 -7.43 -13.67
C ASP A 80 -8.12 -7.82 -12.24
N PHE A 81 -8.87 -6.93 -11.54
CA PHE A 81 -9.15 -7.10 -10.13
C PHE A 81 -10.00 -8.35 -9.85
N ALA A 82 -11.04 -8.58 -10.65
CA ALA A 82 -11.89 -9.77 -10.51
C ALA A 82 -11.09 -11.06 -10.76
N LYS A 83 -10.16 -11.03 -11.72
CA LYS A 83 -9.25 -12.16 -11.96
C LYS A 83 -8.31 -12.41 -10.79
N ALA A 84 -7.81 -11.36 -10.14
CA ALA A 84 -6.98 -11.48 -8.94
C ALA A 84 -7.77 -12.14 -7.78
N VAL A 85 -9.01 -11.70 -7.56
CA VAL A 85 -9.92 -12.29 -6.56
C VAL A 85 -10.16 -13.76 -6.87
N ALA A 86 -10.48 -14.10 -8.13
CA ALA A 86 -10.71 -15.49 -8.54
C ALA A 86 -9.48 -16.38 -8.28
N ILE A 87 -8.27 -15.91 -8.60
CA ILE A 87 -7.03 -16.66 -8.32
C ILE A 87 -6.87 -16.90 -6.83
N ILE A 88 -7.10 -15.87 -5.98
CA ILE A 88 -7.02 -16.04 -4.53
C ILE A 88 -7.96 -17.15 -4.07
N HIS A 89 -9.19 -17.19 -4.57
CA HIS A 89 -10.18 -18.21 -4.23
C HIS A 89 -9.80 -19.60 -4.76
N ASP A 90 -9.29 -19.69 -6.00
CA ASP A 90 -8.85 -20.95 -6.61
C ASP A 90 -7.74 -21.64 -5.80
N TYR A 91 -6.88 -20.85 -5.17
CA TYR A 91 -5.84 -21.32 -4.26
C TYR A 91 -6.26 -21.37 -2.79
N GLY A 92 -7.54 -21.15 -2.55
CA GLY A 92 -8.09 -21.29 -1.24
C GLY A 92 -7.87 -20.09 -0.32
N GLY A 93 -7.52 -18.96 -0.83
CA GLY A 93 -7.30 -17.73 -0.06
C GLY A 93 -8.58 -16.98 0.24
N VAL A 94 -8.45 -15.96 1.06
CA VAL A 94 -9.46 -14.97 1.42
C VAL A 94 -9.08 -13.64 0.82
N ALA A 95 -9.92 -13.08 -0.06
CA ALA A 95 -9.65 -11.83 -0.75
C ALA A 95 -10.08 -10.63 0.11
N VAL A 96 -9.13 -9.84 0.58
CA VAL A 96 -9.38 -8.65 1.42
C VAL A 96 -8.89 -7.39 0.72
N LEU A 97 -9.74 -6.37 0.63
CA LEU A 97 -9.38 -5.06 0.10
C LEU A 97 -8.50 -4.31 1.11
N ALA A 98 -7.22 -4.14 0.78
CA ALA A 98 -6.23 -3.52 1.65
C ALA A 98 -6.33 -1.98 1.66
N HIS A 99 -6.20 -1.35 2.84
CA HIS A 99 -6.11 0.10 3.10
C HIS A 99 -6.90 0.98 2.09
N PRO A 100 -8.22 0.73 1.89
CA PRO A 100 -8.98 1.39 0.84
C PRO A 100 -9.06 2.90 0.98
N GLY A 101 -9.03 3.43 2.20
CA GLY A 101 -9.03 4.88 2.44
C GLY A 101 -7.80 5.58 1.88
N ALA A 102 -6.64 4.94 1.87
CA ALA A 102 -5.43 5.48 1.26
C ALA A 102 -5.53 5.56 -0.26
N ASN A 103 -6.17 4.58 -0.89
CA ASN A 103 -6.23 4.45 -2.35
C ASN A 103 -7.46 5.13 -2.96
N MET A 104 -8.62 5.05 -2.30
CA MET A 104 -9.91 5.45 -2.87
C MET A 104 -10.63 6.51 -2.03
N LYS A 105 -10.05 6.92 -0.88
CA LYS A 105 -10.71 7.77 0.11
C LYS A 105 -12.02 7.09 0.58
N GLN A 106 -13.12 7.82 0.64
CA GLN A 106 -14.44 7.28 1.00
C GLN A 106 -15.34 7.16 -0.24
N ASN A 107 -14.83 6.54 -1.32
CA ASN A 107 -15.56 6.35 -2.56
C ASN A 107 -16.45 5.09 -2.49
N ARG A 108 -17.68 5.25 -1.99
CA ARG A 108 -18.63 4.14 -1.84
C ARG A 108 -18.96 3.44 -3.16
N PRO A 109 -19.30 4.13 -4.26
CA PRO A 109 -19.63 3.47 -5.52
C PRO A 109 -18.50 2.56 -6.03
N LEU A 110 -17.26 3.04 -6.01
CA LEU A 110 -16.11 2.22 -6.42
C LEU A 110 -15.89 1.04 -5.48
N THR A 111 -16.08 1.22 -4.16
CA THR A 111 -15.97 0.14 -3.19
C THR A 111 -17.00 -0.95 -3.46
N GLU A 112 -18.24 -0.58 -3.76
CA GLU A 112 -19.33 -1.51 -4.08
C GLU A 112 -19.06 -2.28 -5.40
N GLU A 113 -18.50 -1.62 -6.40
CA GLU A 113 -18.05 -2.25 -7.64
C GLU A 113 -16.97 -3.33 -7.36
N LEU A 114 -16.00 -3.03 -6.51
CA LEU A 114 -14.97 -4.00 -6.11
C LEU A 114 -15.56 -5.15 -5.27
N ILE A 115 -16.49 -4.88 -4.37
CA ILE A 115 -17.18 -5.93 -3.59
C ILE A 115 -17.91 -6.90 -4.51
N ALA A 116 -18.54 -6.42 -5.58
CA ALA A 116 -19.25 -7.26 -6.55
C ALA A 116 -18.36 -8.28 -7.27
N THR A 117 -17.03 -8.12 -7.21
CA THR A 117 -16.08 -9.12 -7.75
C THR A 117 -15.88 -10.34 -6.85
N GLY A 118 -16.47 -10.36 -5.65
CA GLY A 118 -16.41 -11.48 -4.73
C GLY A 118 -15.44 -11.30 -3.54
N LEU A 119 -15.15 -10.07 -3.12
CA LEU A 119 -14.35 -9.83 -1.93
C LEU A 119 -14.93 -10.50 -0.68
N ASP A 120 -14.07 -11.04 0.16
CA ASP A 120 -14.42 -11.63 1.46
C ASP A 120 -14.33 -10.62 2.60
N GLY A 121 -13.51 -9.57 2.45
CA GLY A 121 -13.29 -8.61 3.51
C GLY A 121 -12.76 -7.26 3.04
N ILE A 122 -12.76 -6.31 3.98
CA ILE A 122 -12.22 -4.96 3.82
C ILE A 122 -11.35 -4.66 5.03
N GLU A 123 -10.13 -4.17 4.81
CA GLU A 123 -9.28 -3.64 5.87
C GLU A 123 -9.83 -2.28 6.32
N ALA A 124 -10.75 -2.33 7.28
CA ALA A 124 -11.41 -1.15 7.81
C ALA A 124 -10.51 -0.32 8.73
N TYR A 125 -9.56 -0.98 9.39
CA TYR A 125 -8.68 -0.38 10.38
C TYR A 125 -7.23 -0.49 9.94
N CYS A 126 -6.59 0.63 9.67
CA CYS A 126 -5.17 0.67 9.34
C CYS A 126 -4.54 2.00 9.74
N SER A 127 -3.21 2.08 9.66
CA SER A 127 -2.45 3.26 10.03
C SER A 127 -2.77 4.52 9.22
N TYR A 128 -3.44 4.38 8.08
CA TYR A 128 -3.83 5.48 7.19
C TYR A 128 -5.26 5.97 7.39
N HIS A 129 -6.06 5.22 8.15
CA HIS A 129 -7.45 5.56 8.38
C HIS A 129 -7.61 6.36 9.67
N ASP A 130 -8.23 7.52 9.58
CA ASP A 130 -8.80 8.19 10.72
C ASP A 130 -10.07 7.47 11.20
N GLU A 131 -10.63 7.91 12.32
CA GLU A 131 -11.84 7.32 12.91
C GLU A 131 -13.03 7.35 11.93
N GLY A 132 -13.20 8.45 11.19
CA GLY A 132 -14.28 8.59 10.21
C GLY A 132 -14.14 7.63 9.04
N THR A 133 -12.93 7.46 8.52
CA THR A 133 -12.62 6.51 7.44
C THR A 133 -12.77 5.06 7.90
N SER A 134 -12.31 4.75 9.10
CA SER A 134 -12.49 3.42 9.70
C SER A 134 -13.96 3.08 9.90
N ALA A 135 -14.76 4.02 10.42
CA ALA A 135 -16.21 3.84 10.58
C ALA A 135 -16.93 3.67 9.24
N PHE A 136 -16.52 4.41 8.20
CA PHE A 136 -17.07 4.30 6.86
C PHE A 136 -16.86 2.89 6.27
N TYR A 137 -15.64 2.38 6.28
CA TYR A 137 -15.36 1.05 5.72
C TYR A 137 -15.88 -0.09 6.60
N ARG A 138 -15.92 0.12 7.91
CA ARG A 138 -16.57 -0.83 8.81
C ARG A 138 -18.06 -0.97 8.49
N ARG A 139 -18.76 0.14 8.28
CA ARG A 139 -20.19 0.12 7.92
C ARG A 139 -20.42 -0.60 6.59
N ILE A 140 -19.58 -0.34 5.57
CA ILE A 140 -19.68 -1.06 4.30
C ILE A 140 -19.47 -2.55 4.50
N ALA A 141 -18.48 -2.97 5.29
CA ALA A 141 -18.29 -4.38 5.59
C ALA A 141 -19.52 -5.01 6.24
N ASP A 142 -20.15 -4.31 7.18
CA ASP A 142 -21.38 -4.78 7.83
C ASP A 142 -22.58 -4.82 6.85
N ASP A 143 -22.77 -3.79 6.02
CA ASP A 143 -23.86 -3.70 5.03
C ASP A 143 -23.82 -4.86 4.02
N TYR A 144 -22.62 -5.33 3.66
CA TYR A 144 -22.40 -6.39 2.67
C TYR A 144 -22.06 -7.76 3.29
N GLY A 145 -22.06 -7.88 4.61
CA GLY A 145 -21.72 -9.13 5.31
C GLY A 145 -20.26 -9.57 5.13
N LEU A 146 -19.37 -8.62 4.85
CA LEU A 146 -17.94 -8.85 4.67
C LEU A 146 -17.21 -8.83 6.01
N MET A 147 -16.02 -9.44 6.04
CA MET A 147 -15.14 -9.29 7.19
C MET A 147 -14.53 -7.89 7.23
N ALA A 148 -14.56 -7.25 8.40
CA ALA A 148 -13.66 -6.14 8.66
C ALA A 148 -12.33 -6.71 9.18
N THR A 149 -11.23 -6.28 8.59
CA THR A 149 -9.89 -6.64 9.05
C THR A 149 -9.10 -5.41 9.51
N LEU A 150 -7.93 -5.67 10.05
CA LEU A 150 -7.03 -4.63 10.54
C LEU A 150 -5.58 -4.93 10.15
N GLY A 151 -4.79 -3.87 9.93
CA GLY A 151 -3.39 -3.97 9.62
C GLY A 151 -2.66 -2.63 9.80
N SER A 152 -1.36 -2.67 10.07
CA SER A 152 -0.55 -1.44 10.18
C SER A 152 0.09 -1.00 8.88
N ASP A 153 0.10 -1.85 7.86
CA ASP A 153 0.88 -1.66 6.64
C ASP A 153 2.37 -1.38 6.93
N TYR A 154 2.89 -2.09 7.94
CA TYR A 154 4.28 -1.96 8.36
C TYR A 154 5.26 -2.47 7.29
N HIS A 155 6.23 -1.62 6.92
CA HIS A 155 7.22 -1.91 5.89
C HIS A 155 8.66 -1.72 6.38
N GLY A 156 8.90 -1.83 7.67
CA GLY A 156 10.22 -1.66 8.25
C GLY A 156 10.84 -0.30 7.91
N ARG A 157 12.07 -0.33 7.40
CA ARG A 157 12.81 0.91 7.08
C ARG A 157 12.23 1.71 5.92
N ALA A 158 11.37 1.12 5.10
CA ALA A 158 10.75 1.84 3.98
C ALA A 158 9.67 2.83 4.45
N LYS A 159 8.99 2.52 5.56
CA LYS A 159 7.98 3.37 6.20
C LYS A 159 8.27 3.52 7.69
N PRO A 160 9.32 4.26 8.10
CA PRO A 160 9.82 4.27 9.48
C PRO A 160 8.85 4.89 10.48
N HIS A 161 7.88 5.67 10.01
CA HIS A 161 6.82 6.29 10.83
C HIS A 161 5.68 5.31 11.18
N ILE A 162 5.57 4.19 10.48
CA ILE A 162 4.56 3.16 10.78
C ILE A 162 5.16 2.13 11.70
N ARG A 163 4.49 1.89 12.84
CA ARG A 163 4.91 0.88 13.81
C ARG A 163 4.07 -0.38 13.65
N LEU A 164 4.68 -1.52 13.85
CA LEU A 164 3.96 -2.80 13.90
C LEU A 164 2.90 -2.76 15.02
N GLY A 165 1.68 -3.20 14.69
CA GLY A 165 0.58 -3.21 15.65
C GLY A 165 -0.19 -1.88 15.81
N THR A 166 0.11 -0.85 15.02
CA THR A 166 -0.64 0.42 15.03
C THR A 166 -1.76 0.40 13.98
N TYR A 167 -2.96 0.06 14.39
CA TYR A 167 -4.14 -0.10 13.51
C TYR A 167 -5.44 0.46 14.11
N GLY A 168 -5.40 1.14 15.27
CA GLY A 168 -6.53 1.93 15.78
C GLY A 168 -7.78 1.14 16.18
N HIS A 169 -7.70 -0.15 16.50
CA HIS A 169 -8.84 -0.94 16.95
C HIS A 169 -8.65 -1.49 18.39
N PRO A 170 -9.65 -1.37 19.28
CA PRO A 170 -9.53 -1.82 20.68
C PRO A 170 -9.54 -3.35 20.86
N GLU A 171 -10.15 -4.09 19.92
CA GLU A 171 -10.34 -5.53 20.01
C GLU A 171 -9.77 -6.28 18.79
N PRO A 172 -8.45 -6.26 18.59
CA PRO A 172 -7.83 -6.89 17.43
C PRO A 172 -8.04 -8.40 17.39
N GLN A 173 -8.11 -9.04 18.56
CA GLN A 173 -8.29 -10.49 18.66
C GLN A 173 -9.64 -10.95 18.09
N ALA A 174 -10.72 -10.22 18.32
CA ALA A 174 -12.03 -10.57 17.79
C ALA A 174 -12.07 -10.54 16.24
N LEU A 175 -11.35 -9.60 15.62
CA LEU A 175 -11.23 -9.53 14.16
C LEU A 175 -10.35 -10.67 13.62
N TRP A 176 -9.27 -10.99 14.30
CA TRP A 176 -8.41 -12.12 13.97
C TRP A 176 -9.16 -13.46 14.04
N ASP A 177 -9.93 -13.68 15.09
CA ASP A 177 -10.70 -14.91 15.27
C ASP A 177 -11.73 -15.10 14.14
N ARG A 178 -12.39 -14.03 13.71
CA ARG A 178 -13.31 -14.05 12.55
C ARG A 178 -12.59 -14.40 11.25
N LEU A 179 -11.40 -13.83 11.02
CA LEU A 179 -10.58 -14.15 9.85
C LEU A 179 -10.19 -15.64 9.87
N CYS A 180 -9.69 -16.14 10.98
CA CYS A 180 -9.33 -17.56 11.14
C CYS A 180 -10.56 -18.48 10.93
N GLN A 181 -11.72 -18.09 11.45
CA GLN A 181 -12.95 -18.85 11.25
C GLN A 181 -13.35 -18.91 9.77
N LYS A 182 -13.27 -17.78 9.04
CA LYS A 182 -13.59 -17.73 7.62
C LYS A 182 -12.65 -18.62 6.81
N ILE A 183 -11.34 -18.54 7.06
CA ILE A 183 -10.35 -19.38 6.40
C ILE A 183 -10.63 -20.87 6.66
N LYS A 184 -10.92 -21.23 7.90
CA LYS A 184 -11.30 -22.63 8.25
C LYS A 184 -12.54 -23.12 7.51
N GLN A 185 -13.54 -22.27 7.34
CA GLN A 185 -14.77 -22.62 6.60
C GLN A 185 -14.50 -22.88 5.12
N GLN A 186 -13.52 -22.17 4.54
CA GLN A 186 -13.15 -22.32 3.13
C GLN A 186 -12.18 -23.48 2.89
N HIS A 187 -11.30 -23.81 3.81
CA HIS A 187 -10.14 -24.68 3.56
C HIS A 187 -9.83 -25.74 4.62
N GLY A 188 -10.63 -25.86 5.67
CA GLY A 188 -10.32 -26.73 6.79
C GLY A 188 -9.34 -26.09 7.80
N GLU A 189 -8.48 -26.89 8.45
CA GLU A 189 -7.61 -26.39 9.52
C GLU A 189 -6.58 -25.38 9.03
N VAL A 190 -6.52 -24.22 9.71
CA VAL A 190 -5.48 -23.20 9.49
C VAL A 190 -4.31 -23.53 10.39
N TYR A 191 -3.16 -23.81 9.81
CA TYR A 191 -1.92 -23.92 10.56
C TYR A 191 -1.35 -22.50 10.78
N VAL A 192 -1.52 -21.98 11.99
CA VAL A 192 -0.84 -20.76 12.43
C VAL A 192 0.42 -21.23 13.15
N SER A 193 1.56 -21.11 12.48
CA SER A 193 2.87 -21.38 13.10
C SER A 193 3.38 -20.15 13.83
#